data_055447989620ae7e95bb8f54ad6d6c48
#
_entry.id   055447989620ae7e95bb8f54ad6d6c48
#
_cell.length_a   1.000
_cell.length_b   1.000
_cell.length_c   1.000
_cell.angle_alpha   90.00
_cell.angle_beta   90.00
_cell.angle_gamma   90.00
#
_symmetry.space_group_name_H-M   'P 1'
#
loop_
_entity.id
_entity.type
_entity.pdbx_description
1 polymer ?
#
loop_
_entity_poly.entity_id
_entity_poly.type
_entity_poly.pdbx_seq_one_letter_code
_entity_poly.pdbx_strand_id
1 'polypeptide(L)'
;MRTPTRKYPEERLEGIGVCQGVAIGTAFLVDDPRGRIVRVFLPPEQLDAEVARFRDAVRVARKQVEESIERLRAALGSERAYILEAHLLMLQDRTIGDEVENFIRDNRANAEWDVRDVSNQLLDVYSQITDDYLRERGSDVADITHRLIKILSGTKTRDINQLADRAIIVADDLLPSLAADLNPRRVLGFVTNVGGWASHTSIIARSLNIPAVVGVRNVAARVRSGETVIIDGTTGTVILNPSPETYRFYSEQRERQQRQQLHDLEERELPAVTPDGQEVKLRANIELIEEIEAFQRYNAAGVGLYRSEFLFSQAASGLPSEDEQFEAYRFLAEISGRDNAVIRTFDLGGDKLNLKGFKPERNPALGLRAIRLSLAVREVFRTQVRAILRAADNQDGSARLKILLPFVTNLDEVREAKQAIAEIEKELRSEKIPHAEDVEIGVMVEVPAAVIMAEPLAREADFFSLGTNDLTQSMLAVDRGNENVNALFDPMHPAVLRAIKYVADAAHRMRIPINVCGEMASNPAQVIVLLGLGLRDLSMTPNAIPTIKRLVRSIRMSAAEKIANHTITLTTPAEVHRYVNAHLSDLGTQLLSSPYFDQMAG
;
A
#
# COMPACT_ATOMS: atom_id res chain seq x y z
N MET A 1 -15.25 1.95 33.85
CA MET A 1 -14.48 3.05 33.22
C MET A 1 -15.18 4.37 33.53
N ARG A 2 -14.45 5.39 33.98
CA ARG A 2 -15.05 6.70 34.30
C ARG A 2 -15.34 7.42 32.97
N THR A 3 -16.58 7.90 32.79
CA THR A 3 -16.98 8.76 31.67
C THR A 3 -16.13 10.02 31.68
N PRO A 4 -15.53 10.44 30.57
CA PRO A 4 -14.68 11.62 30.54
C PRO A 4 -15.50 12.87 30.89
N THR A 5 -14.99 13.71 31.78
CA THR A 5 -15.58 15.02 32.10
C THR A 5 -15.39 15.95 30.90
N ARG A 6 -16.48 16.23 30.21
CA ARG A 6 -16.55 17.05 29.00
C ARG A 6 -16.23 18.52 29.34
N LYS A 7 -15.11 19.02 28.79
CA LYS A 7 -14.69 20.42 28.99
C LYS A 7 -15.03 21.31 27.79
N TYR A 8 -15.25 20.70 26.61
CA TYR A 8 -15.54 21.34 25.32
C TYR A 8 -16.64 20.60 24.56
N PRO A 9 -17.33 21.23 23.60
CA PRO A 9 -18.32 20.55 22.76
C PRO A 9 -17.67 19.44 21.92
N GLU A 10 -18.47 18.41 21.58
CA GLU A 10 -18.08 17.41 20.61
C GLU A 10 -17.87 18.04 19.24
N GLU A 11 -16.79 17.71 18.59
CA GLU A 11 -16.49 18.15 17.24
C GLU A 11 -16.15 16.93 16.36
N ARG A 12 -16.77 16.87 15.19
CA ARG A 12 -16.51 15.82 14.21
C ARG A 12 -15.72 16.41 13.04
N LEU A 13 -14.64 15.74 12.68
CA LEU A 13 -13.76 16.09 11.57
C LEU A 13 -13.70 14.91 10.60
N GLU A 14 -13.44 15.20 9.34
CA GLU A 14 -13.32 14.21 8.28
C GLU A 14 -11.93 14.25 7.64
N GLY A 15 -11.43 13.10 7.29
CA GLY A 15 -10.16 12.89 6.59
C GLY A 15 -10.20 11.61 5.78
N ILE A 16 -9.04 11.13 5.38
CA ILE A 16 -8.88 9.89 4.63
C ILE A 16 -8.52 8.77 5.61
N GLY A 17 -9.39 7.77 5.73
CA GLY A 17 -9.09 6.56 6.50
C GLY A 17 -8.08 5.70 5.74
N VAL A 18 -6.91 5.46 6.34
CA VAL A 18 -5.80 4.74 5.66
C VAL A 18 -5.43 3.41 6.30
N CYS A 19 -5.87 3.19 7.54
CA CYS A 19 -5.79 1.89 8.20
C CYS A 19 -7.06 1.68 9.03
N GLN A 20 -7.76 0.59 8.77
CA GLN A 20 -9.07 0.32 9.34
C GLN A 20 -9.04 0.11 10.86
N GLY A 21 -10.17 0.37 11.49
CA GLY A 21 -10.38 0.13 12.91
C GLY A 21 -10.78 1.38 13.67
N VAL A 22 -11.31 1.15 14.88
CA VAL A 22 -11.68 2.21 15.81
C VAL A 22 -10.67 2.29 16.94
N ALA A 23 -10.07 3.47 17.12
CA ALA A 23 -9.26 3.77 18.29
C ALA A 23 -9.92 4.84 19.15
N ILE A 24 -9.91 4.61 20.47
CA ILE A 24 -10.43 5.53 21.48
C ILE A 24 -9.33 5.72 22.52
N GLY A 25 -8.89 6.95 22.71
CA GLY A 25 -7.81 7.25 23.65
C GLY A 25 -7.62 8.72 23.91
N THR A 26 -6.58 9.03 24.68
CA THR A 26 -6.16 10.39 24.92
C THR A 26 -5.24 10.88 23.79
N ALA A 27 -5.45 12.11 23.33
CA ALA A 27 -4.59 12.72 22.33
C ALA A 27 -3.20 13.02 22.90
N PHE A 28 -2.19 12.66 22.15
CA PHE A 28 -0.83 13.13 22.34
C PHE A 28 -0.44 13.98 21.13
N LEU A 29 -0.37 15.29 21.35
CA LEU A 29 0.01 16.22 20.30
C LEU A 29 1.53 16.25 20.17
N VAL A 30 2.01 15.94 18.96
CA VAL A 30 3.41 16.12 18.60
C VAL A 30 3.62 17.60 18.29
N ASP A 31 4.37 18.29 19.12
CA ASP A 31 4.66 19.72 18.93
C ASP A 31 5.37 19.94 17.59
N ASP A 32 4.83 20.87 16.79
CA ASP A 32 5.50 21.38 15.59
C ASP A 32 6.34 22.62 15.98
N PRO A 33 7.67 22.52 15.99
CA PRO A 33 8.53 23.66 16.34
C PRO A 33 8.49 24.79 15.29
N ARG A 34 7.99 24.52 14.07
CA ARG A 34 7.91 25.51 12.98
C ARG A 34 7.11 26.78 13.34
N GLY A 35 6.08 26.63 14.18
CA GLY A 35 5.24 27.76 14.60
C GLY A 35 5.88 28.73 15.58
N ARG A 36 7.03 28.40 16.18
CA ARG A 36 7.68 29.19 17.26
C ARG A 36 9.03 29.79 16.88
N ILE A 37 9.46 29.73 15.61
CA ILE A 37 10.76 30.26 15.20
C ILE A 37 10.64 31.75 15.01
N VAL A 38 11.35 32.49 15.87
CA VAL A 38 11.45 33.96 15.81
C VAL A 38 12.79 34.31 15.17
N ARG A 39 12.75 35.27 14.24
CA ARG A 39 13.98 35.83 13.65
C ARG A 39 14.67 36.69 14.69
N VAL A 40 15.90 36.34 15.02
CA VAL A 40 16.76 37.12 15.92
C VAL A 40 17.92 37.65 15.10
N PHE A 41 18.10 38.99 15.08
CA PHE A 41 19.24 39.59 14.41
C PHE A 41 20.49 39.49 15.27
N LEU A 42 21.58 39.05 14.67
CA LEU A 42 22.86 38.83 15.33
C LEU A 42 23.87 39.90 14.94
N PRO A 43 24.63 40.43 15.91
CA PRO A 43 25.72 41.33 15.62
C PRO A 43 26.89 40.55 14.93
N PRO A 44 27.72 41.22 14.12
CA PRO A 44 28.78 40.58 13.34
C PRO A 44 29.71 39.69 14.15
N GLU A 45 29.95 40.04 15.40
CA GLU A 45 30.86 39.29 16.30
C GLU A 45 30.30 37.92 16.74
N GLN A 46 29.00 37.71 16.59
CA GLN A 46 28.33 36.47 16.98
C GLN A 46 28.13 35.50 15.80
N LEU A 47 28.35 35.92 14.55
CA LEU A 47 28.04 35.13 13.37
C LEU A 47 28.88 33.83 13.30
N ASP A 48 30.17 33.91 13.63
CA ASP A 48 31.02 32.72 13.61
C ASP A 48 30.63 31.72 14.70
N ALA A 49 30.19 32.20 15.85
CA ALA A 49 29.67 31.34 16.92
C ALA A 49 28.35 30.67 16.51
N GLU A 50 27.49 31.38 15.78
CA GLU A 50 26.22 30.84 15.28
C GLU A 50 26.43 29.78 14.20
N VAL A 51 27.35 30.02 13.27
CA VAL A 51 27.78 29.03 12.27
C VAL A 51 28.34 27.78 12.97
N ALA A 52 29.15 27.95 14.02
CA ALA A 52 29.65 26.82 14.79
C ALA A 52 28.51 26.04 15.47
N ARG A 53 27.50 26.76 16.03
CA ARG A 53 26.29 26.17 16.63
C ARG A 53 25.50 25.36 15.61
N PHE A 54 25.35 25.86 14.40
CA PHE A 54 24.70 25.14 13.29
C PHE A 54 25.47 23.85 12.92
N ARG A 55 26.80 23.95 12.75
CA ARG A 55 27.64 22.77 12.45
C ARG A 55 27.54 21.69 13.53
N ASP A 56 27.50 22.10 14.78
CA ASP A 56 27.31 21.20 15.91
C ASP A 56 25.92 20.53 15.87
N ALA A 57 24.87 21.28 15.49
CA ALA A 57 23.53 20.74 15.32
C ALA A 57 23.48 19.69 14.19
N VAL A 58 24.14 19.94 13.05
CA VAL A 58 24.28 18.98 11.96
C VAL A 58 25.00 17.71 12.42
N ARG A 59 26.09 17.83 13.19
CA ARG A 59 26.83 16.69 13.75
C ARG A 59 25.94 15.85 14.68
N VAL A 60 25.17 16.50 15.55
CA VAL A 60 24.22 15.83 16.45
C VAL A 60 23.11 15.16 15.68
N ALA A 61 22.55 15.81 14.64
CA ALA A 61 21.52 15.26 13.78
C ALA A 61 22.00 13.98 13.08
N ARG A 62 23.20 14.00 12.51
CA ARG A 62 23.82 12.82 11.87
C ARG A 62 23.93 11.64 12.82
N LYS A 63 24.46 11.86 14.02
CA LYS A 63 24.57 10.81 15.03
C LYS A 63 23.21 10.22 15.42
N GLN A 64 22.18 11.06 15.58
CA GLN A 64 20.83 10.62 15.89
C GLN A 64 20.23 9.77 14.75
N VAL A 65 20.46 10.15 13.48
CA VAL A 65 20.01 9.38 12.33
C VAL A 65 20.73 8.03 12.27
N GLU A 66 22.05 7.99 12.47
CA GLU A 66 22.82 6.75 12.53
C GLU A 66 22.29 5.80 13.64
N GLU A 67 22.04 6.32 14.84
CA GLU A 67 21.45 5.55 15.93
C GLU A 67 20.03 5.05 15.62
N SER A 68 19.24 5.83 14.89
CA SER A 68 17.91 5.42 14.44
C SER A 68 17.96 4.35 13.36
N ILE A 69 18.90 4.43 12.43
CA ILE A 69 19.18 3.39 11.42
C ILE A 69 19.52 2.06 12.11
N GLU A 70 20.44 2.06 13.06
CA GLU A 70 20.81 0.85 13.80
C GLU A 70 19.64 0.23 14.57
N ARG A 71 18.82 1.06 15.23
CA ARG A 71 17.61 0.58 15.93
C ARG A 71 16.58 0.00 14.96
N LEU A 72 16.39 0.66 13.82
CA LEU A 72 15.43 0.21 12.80
C LEU A 72 15.88 -1.12 12.18
N ARG A 73 17.16 -1.25 11.86
CA ARG A 73 17.76 -2.51 11.37
C ARG A 73 17.56 -3.66 12.35
N ALA A 74 17.78 -3.38 13.65
CA ALA A 74 17.62 -4.39 14.69
C ALA A 74 16.17 -4.80 14.94
N ALA A 75 15.21 -3.88 14.78
CA ALA A 75 13.80 -4.11 15.09
C ALA A 75 12.99 -4.65 13.89
N LEU A 76 13.31 -4.24 12.66
CA LEU A 76 12.47 -4.41 11.48
C LEU A 76 13.23 -4.89 10.22
N GLY A 77 14.53 -5.20 10.34
CA GLY A 77 15.38 -5.61 9.22
C GLY A 77 16.07 -4.44 8.49
N SER A 78 17.05 -4.77 7.63
CA SER A 78 17.88 -3.80 6.91
C SER A 78 17.12 -2.98 5.87
N GLU A 79 16.01 -3.52 5.37
CA GLU A 79 15.28 -2.94 4.24
C GLU A 79 14.54 -1.64 4.57
N ARG A 80 14.25 -1.34 5.84
CA ARG A 80 13.55 -0.11 6.26
C ARG A 80 14.48 1.07 6.57
N ALA A 81 15.77 0.82 6.61
CA ALA A 81 16.75 1.85 6.94
C ALA A 81 17.02 2.84 5.80
N TYR A 82 16.64 2.49 4.55
CA TYR A 82 16.99 3.29 3.36
C TYR A 82 16.47 4.73 3.38
N ILE A 83 15.30 4.99 3.96
CA ILE A 83 14.75 6.35 4.08
C ILE A 83 15.66 7.20 4.97
N LEU A 84 16.08 6.65 6.11
CA LEU A 84 16.99 7.33 7.02
C LEU A 84 18.42 7.40 6.46
N GLU A 85 18.84 6.47 5.61
CA GLU A 85 20.09 6.55 4.86
C GLU A 85 20.10 7.71 3.88
N ALA A 86 18.97 7.97 3.20
CA ALA A 86 18.81 9.16 2.36
C ALA A 86 18.94 10.46 3.18
N HIS A 87 18.35 10.52 4.39
CA HIS A 87 18.54 11.64 5.32
C HIS A 87 20.00 11.82 5.73
N LEU A 88 20.73 10.72 5.95
CA LEU A 88 22.14 10.77 6.28
C LEU A 88 22.96 11.36 5.12
N LEU A 89 22.68 10.96 3.88
CA LEU A 89 23.31 11.51 2.68
C LEU A 89 23.04 13.01 2.53
N MET A 90 21.79 13.45 2.74
CA MET A 90 21.43 14.87 2.67
C MET A 90 22.14 15.69 3.76
N LEU A 91 22.25 15.16 4.99
CA LEU A 91 23.03 15.79 6.08
C LEU A 91 24.55 15.78 5.83
N GLN A 92 25.04 14.97 4.89
CA GLN A 92 26.45 14.94 4.45
C GLN A 92 26.70 15.85 3.25
N ASP A 93 25.65 16.27 2.56
CA ASP A 93 25.77 17.16 1.40
C ASP A 93 26.23 18.55 1.87
N ARG A 94 27.41 18.95 1.39
CA ARG A 94 27.99 20.25 1.70
C ARG A 94 27.20 21.39 1.10
N THR A 95 26.49 21.18 0.00
CA THR A 95 25.75 22.24 -0.71
C THR A 95 24.69 22.86 0.20
N ILE A 96 23.89 22.02 0.88
CA ILE A 96 22.84 22.48 1.84
C ILE A 96 23.52 23.15 3.05
N GLY A 97 24.56 22.53 3.58
CA GLY A 97 25.28 23.07 4.73
C GLY A 97 25.91 24.44 4.47
N ASP A 98 26.62 24.58 3.35
CA ASP A 98 27.28 25.82 2.92
C ASP A 98 26.26 26.91 2.63
N GLU A 99 25.09 26.57 2.06
CA GLU A 99 24.02 27.51 1.79
C GLU A 99 23.43 28.10 3.09
N VAL A 100 23.15 27.27 4.09
CA VAL A 100 22.67 27.73 5.41
C VAL A 100 23.73 28.62 6.09
N GLU A 101 25.02 28.26 6.02
CA GLU A 101 26.09 29.05 6.58
C GLU A 101 26.21 30.44 5.92
N ASN A 102 26.05 30.51 4.59
CA ASN A 102 26.02 31.75 3.86
C ASN A 102 24.81 32.61 4.26
N PHE A 103 23.62 32.00 4.38
CA PHE A 103 22.42 32.70 4.84
C PHE A 103 22.57 33.26 6.25
N ILE A 104 23.17 32.54 7.19
CA ILE A 104 23.46 33.07 8.55
C ILE A 104 24.33 34.31 8.47
N ARG A 105 25.36 34.32 7.60
CA ARG A 105 26.26 35.46 7.44
C ARG A 105 25.59 36.65 6.74
N ASP A 106 24.83 36.39 5.68
CA ASP A 106 24.21 37.42 4.84
C ASP A 106 22.99 38.03 5.53
N ASN A 107 22.12 37.21 6.11
CA ASN A 107 20.90 37.63 6.79
C ASN A 107 21.16 38.15 8.20
N ARG A 108 22.32 37.83 8.78
CA ARG A 108 22.67 38.11 10.19
C ARG A 108 21.57 37.64 11.14
N ALA A 109 21.05 36.45 10.90
CA ALA A 109 19.95 35.88 11.67
C ALA A 109 20.38 34.59 12.39
N ASN A 110 19.56 34.12 13.31
CA ASN A 110 19.77 32.90 14.03
C ASN A 110 19.60 31.67 13.12
N ALA A 111 20.35 30.62 13.39
CA ALA A 111 20.42 29.41 12.57
C ALA A 111 19.05 28.73 12.35
N GLU A 112 18.15 28.76 13.35
CA GLU A 112 16.79 28.21 13.21
C GLU A 112 16.00 28.89 12.11
N TRP A 113 16.15 30.23 11.99
CA TRP A 113 15.48 31.01 10.96
C TRP A 113 16.02 30.67 9.58
N ASP A 114 17.34 30.66 9.42
CA ASP A 114 17.97 30.46 8.12
C ASP A 114 17.87 29.01 7.63
N VAL A 115 17.93 28.02 8.52
CA VAL A 115 17.61 26.61 8.21
C VAL A 115 16.19 26.48 7.65
N ARG A 116 15.20 27.17 8.27
CA ARG A 116 13.83 27.17 7.77
C ARG A 116 13.71 27.87 6.43
N ASP A 117 14.41 28.98 6.24
CA ASP A 117 14.33 29.80 5.03
C ASP A 117 14.90 29.05 3.82
N VAL A 118 16.08 28.43 3.97
CA VAL A 118 16.68 27.54 2.95
C VAL A 118 15.78 26.36 2.67
N SER A 119 15.22 25.74 3.71
CA SER A 119 14.28 24.63 3.54
C SER A 119 13.04 25.02 2.74
N ASN A 120 12.43 26.17 3.04
CA ASN A 120 11.26 26.65 2.31
C ASN A 120 11.58 26.88 0.83
N GLN A 121 12.74 27.44 0.51
CA GLN A 121 13.17 27.60 -0.89
C GLN A 121 13.34 26.27 -1.60
N LEU A 122 13.93 25.26 -0.94
CA LEU A 122 14.05 23.92 -1.48
C LEU A 122 12.68 23.26 -1.67
N LEU A 123 11.78 23.38 -0.69
CA LEU A 123 10.42 22.83 -0.77
C LEU A 123 9.60 23.49 -1.89
N ASP A 124 9.78 24.79 -2.11
CA ASP A 124 9.15 25.49 -3.25
C ASP A 124 9.65 24.94 -4.58
N VAL A 125 10.94 24.66 -4.71
CA VAL A 125 11.51 24.00 -5.91
C VAL A 125 10.91 22.60 -6.08
N TYR A 126 10.89 21.79 -5.04
CA TYR A 126 10.31 20.42 -5.10
C TYR A 126 8.81 20.45 -5.41
N SER A 127 8.07 21.44 -4.92
CA SER A 127 6.62 21.58 -5.18
C SER A 127 6.28 21.85 -6.64
N GLN A 128 7.20 22.46 -7.40
CA GLN A 128 7.04 22.77 -8.83
C GLN A 128 7.44 21.60 -9.73
N ILE A 129 8.03 20.54 -9.17
CA ILE A 129 8.42 19.37 -9.93
C ILE A 129 7.17 18.54 -10.21
N THR A 130 6.98 18.20 -11.48
CA THR A 130 5.83 17.38 -11.95
C THR A 130 6.01 15.89 -11.65
N ASP A 131 7.20 15.46 -11.31
CA ASP A 131 7.53 14.09 -10.92
C ASP A 131 7.14 13.85 -9.46
N ASP A 132 6.21 12.93 -9.23
CA ASP A 132 5.70 12.61 -7.89
C ASP A 132 6.79 12.08 -6.95
N TYR A 133 7.73 11.31 -7.45
CA TYR A 133 8.86 10.76 -6.67
C TYR A 133 9.81 11.86 -6.19
N LEU A 134 10.18 12.79 -7.08
CA LEU A 134 11.03 13.92 -6.70
C LEU A 134 10.28 14.89 -5.79
N ARG A 135 8.97 15.04 -5.97
CA ARG A 135 8.13 15.86 -5.10
C ARG A 135 8.05 15.27 -3.68
N GLU A 136 8.00 13.93 -3.55
CA GLU A 136 8.06 13.25 -2.25
C GLU A 136 9.39 13.46 -1.51
N ARG A 137 10.50 13.71 -2.21
CA ARG A 137 11.77 14.10 -1.59
C ARG A 137 11.70 15.40 -0.79
N GLY A 138 10.72 16.25 -1.07
CA GLY A 138 10.41 17.40 -0.22
C GLY A 138 10.10 17.00 1.23
N SER A 139 9.49 15.84 1.47
CA SER A 139 9.23 15.34 2.83
C SER A 139 10.52 15.03 3.59
N ASP A 140 11.55 14.52 2.91
CA ASP A 140 12.85 14.22 3.50
C ASP A 140 13.57 15.51 3.92
N VAL A 141 13.49 16.56 3.08
CA VAL A 141 14.01 17.90 3.41
C VAL A 141 13.28 18.47 4.63
N ALA A 142 11.95 18.32 4.68
CA ALA A 142 11.15 18.77 5.81
C ALA A 142 11.53 18.05 7.12
N ASP A 143 11.79 16.74 7.08
CA ASP A 143 12.19 15.96 8.25
C ASP A 143 13.58 16.37 8.78
N ILE A 144 14.56 16.52 7.88
CA ILE A 144 15.90 17.01 8.26
C ILE A 144 15.82 18.40 8.87
N THR A 145 15.05 19.29 8.24
CA THR A 145 14.81 20.66 8.73
C THR A 145 14.22 20.65 10.13
N HIS A 146 13.17 19.87 10.34
CA HIS A 146 12.53 19.70 11.63
C HIS A 146 13.51 19.23 12.71
N ARG A 147 14.34 18.23 12.39
CA ARG A 147 15.37 17.69 13.27
C ARG A 147 16.43 18.75 13.64
N LEU A 148 16.92 19.49 12.65
CA LEU A 148 17.92 20.55 12.88
C LEU A 148 17.35 21.68 13.76
N ILE A 149 16.14 22.16 13.46
CA ILE A 149 15.49 23.20 14.25
C ILE A 149 15.25 22.73 15.68
N LYS A 150 14.85 21.50 15.88
CA LYS A 150 14.67 20.87 17.20
C LYS A 150 15.96 20.88 18.02
N ILE A 151 17.07 20.50 17.40
CA ILE A 151 18.38 20.49 18.06
C ILE A 151 18.82 21.91 18.39
N LEU A 152 18.71 22.84 17.43
CA LEU A 152 19.07 24.25 17.61
C LEU A 152 18.24 24.91 18.69
N SER A 153 16.93 24.67 18.74
CA SER A 153 16.02 25.29 19.71
C SER A 153 16.18 24.71 21.13
N GLY A 154 16.91 23.63 21.30
CA GLY A 154 17.08 22.96 22.61
C GLY A 154 15.77 22.49 23.22
N THR A 155 14.70 22.43 22.44
CA THR A 155 13.37 22.04 22.92
C THR A 155 13.37 20.57 23.26
N LYS A 156 13.19 20.27 24.56
CA LYS A 156 12.83 18.90 24.99
C LYS A 156 11.41 18.65 24.53
N THR A 157 11.26 18.12 23.31
CA THR A 157 9.97 17.53 22.90
C THR A 157 9.61 16.44 23.88
N ARG A 158 8.33 16.33 24.19
CA ARG A 158 7.80 15.17 24.90
C ARG A 158 8.12 13.96 24.04
N ASP A 159 9.06 13.17 24.49
CA ASP A 159 9.48 11.95 23.82
C ASP A 159 8.29 10.99 23.77
N ILE A 160 7.88 10.59 22.58
CA ILE A 160 6.79 9.61 22.38
C ILE A 160 7.11 8.31 23.15
N ASN A 161 8.39 7.99 23.34
CA ASN A 161 8.83 6.85 24.14
C ASN A 161 8.59 7.02 25.64
N GLN A 162 8.33 8.25 26.13
CA GLN A 162 8.00 8.53 27.53
C GLN A 162 6.49 8.57 27.80
N LEU A 163 5.66 8.18 26.83
CA LEU A 163 4.23 7.98 27.06
C LEU A 163 4.02 6.98 28.19
N ALA A 164 3.45 7.44 29.30
CA ALA A 164 3.12 6.57 30.43
C ALA A 164 1.99 5.58 30.07
N ASP A 165 1.03 6.05 29.25
CA ASP A 165 -0.15 5.32 28.81
C ASP A 165 -0.27 5.29 27.28
N ARG A 166 -1.09 4.37 26.78
CA ARG A 166 -1.42 4.29 25.35
C ARG A 166 -2.20 5.53 24.87
N ALA A 167 -1.77 6.13 23.78
CA ALA A 167 -2.33 7.38 23.27
C ALA A 167 -2.60 7.35 21.75
N ILE A 168 -3.45 8.29 21.32
CA ILE A 168 -3.65 8.62 19.90
C ILE A 168 -2.69 9.75 19.55
N ILE A 169 -1.83 9.51 18.57
CA ILE A 169 -0.84 10.48 18.10
C ILE A 169 -1.53 11.48 17.17
N VAL A 170 -1.40 12.76 17.46
CA VAL A 170 -1.90 13.85 16.61
C VAL A 170 -0.71 14.69 16.17
N ALA A 171 -0.52 14.84 14.88
CA ALA A 171 0.60 15.57 14.30
C ALA A 171 0.17 16.40 13.07
N ASP A 172 1.01 17.31 12.64
CA ASP A 172 0.84 17.97 11.35
C ASP A 172 1.12 16.96 10.23
N ASP A 173 2.24 16.28 10.32
CA ASP A 173 2.61 15.10 9.53
C ASP A 173 3.41 14.13 10.43
N LEU A 174 3.34 12.84 10.15
CA LEU A 174 4.14 11.86 10.85
C LEU A 174 5.41 11.58 10.05
N LEU A 175 6.47 12.27 10.43
CA LEU A 175 7.76 12.14 9.77
C LEU A 175 8.33 10.73 9.95
N PRO A 176 9.05 10.18 8.94
CA PRO A 176 9.66 8.86 9.01
C PRO A 176 10.54 8.63 10.25
N SER A 177 11.27 9.66 10.67
CA SER A 177 12.10 9.62 11.86
C SER A 177 11.31 9.45 13.17
N LEU A 178 10.13 10.08 13.26
CA LEU A 178 9.21 9.91 14.40
C LEU A 178 8.59 8.51 14.40
N ALA A 179 8.26 8.02 13.22
CA ALA A 179 7.68 6.71 13.03
C ALA A 179 8.64 5.58 13.40
N ALA A 180 9.94 5.73 13.10
CA ALA A 180 10.98 4.79 13.46
C ALA A 180 11.16 4.66 14.99
N ASP A 181 10.86 5.71 15.74
CA ASP A 181 10.94 5.75 17.20
C ASP A 181 9.65 5.30 17.90
N LEU A 182 8.56 5.01 17.16
CA LEU A 182 7.28 4.59 17.73
C LEU A 182 7.32 3.19 18.31
N ASN A 183 6.83 3.05 19.53
CA ASN A 183 6.52 1.74 20.10
C ASN A 183 5.06 1.38 19.77
N PRO A 184 4.79 0.40 18.88
CA PRO A 184 3.43 0.04 18.45
C PRO A 184 2.52 -0.34 19.63
N ARG A 185 3.09 -0.83 20.75
CA ARG A 185 2.32 -1.20 21.94
C ARG A 185 1.77 0.00 22.71
N ARG A 186 2.30 1.21 22.46
CA ARG A 186 1.90 2.45 23.16
C ARG A 186 1.05 3.38 22.29
N VAL A 187 0.92 3.11 20.98
CA VAL A 187 0.12 3.89 20.06
C VAL A 187 -1.22 3.20 19.83
N LEU A 188 -2.33 3.94 19.99
CA LEU A 188 -3.67 3.46 19.72
C LEU A 188 -4.12 3.82 18.30
N GLY A 189 -3.61 4.93 17.76
CA GLY A 189 -3.98 5.41 16.45
C GLY A 189 -3.22 6.67 16.06
N PHE A 190 -3.34 7.07 14.77
CA PHE A 190 -2.73 8.27 14.21
C PHE A 190 -3.77 9.19 13.59
N VAL A 191 -3.56 10.49 13.75
CA VAL A 191 -4.29 11.54 13.01
C VAL A 191 -3.30 12.58 12.54
N THR A 192 -3.35 12.94 11.24
CA THR A 192 -2.48 13.99 10.70
C THR A 192 -3.26 15.05 9.92
N ASN A 193 -2.75 16.30 9.93
CA ASN A 193 -3.31 17.41 9.16
C ASN A 193 -3.17 17.19 7.66
N VAL A 194 -2.01 16.68 7.25
CA VAL A 194 -1.67 16.41 5.85
C VAL A 194 -1.49 14.91 5.62
N GLY A 195 -1.40 14.52 4.37
CA GLY A 195 -1.20 13.14 3.95
C GLY A 195 -2.33 12.64 3.06
N GLY A 196 -2.02 11.61 2.29
CA GLY A 196 -2.94 10.89 1.41
C GLY A 196 -2.74 9.40 1.56
N TRP A 197 -3.42 8.61 0.75
CA TRP A 197 -3.37 7.15 0.78
C TRP A 197 -1.95 6.56 0.64
N ALA A 198 -1.10 7.19 -0.18
CA ALA A 198 0.28 6.78 -0.44
C ALA A 198 1.32 7.49 0.44
N SER A 199 0.93 8.34 1.40
CA SER A 199 1.88 9.04 2.27
C SER A 199 2.65 8.08 3.17
N HIS A 200 3.86 8.47 3.61
CA HIS A 200 4.67 7.70 4.55
C HIS A 200 3.91 7.34 5.83
N THR A 201 3.15 8.28 6.38
CA THR A 201 2.25 8.04 7.53
C THR A 201 1.27 6.91 7.27
N SER A 202 0.68 6.87 6.07
CA SER A 202 -0.29 5.85 5.68
C SER A 202 0.35 4.47 5.53
N ILE A 203 1.53 4.40 4.95
CA ILE A 203 2.32 3.17 4.82
C ILE A 203 2.66 2.62 6.22
N ILE A 204 3.16 3.47 7.11
CA ILE A 204 3.52 3.09 8.48
C ILE A 204 2.29 2.62 9.27
N ALA A 205 1.17 3.33 9.18
CA ALA A 205 -0.06 2.95 9.87
C ALA A 205 -0.55 1.56 9.43
N ARG A 206 -0.52 1.29 8.12
CA ARG A 206 -0.87 -0.03 7.57
C ARG A 206 0.12 -1.11 8.00
N SER A 207 1.43 -0.84 7.95
CA SER A 207 2.45 -1.81 8.35
C SER A 207 2.37 -2.19 9.83
N LEU A 208 2.01 -1.23 10.70
CA LEU A 208 1.81 -1.46 12.12
C LEU A 208 0.39 -1.93 12.47
N ASN A 209 -0.52 -1.98 11.48
CA ASN A 209 -1.94 -2.29 11.67
C ASN A 209 -2.59 -1.43 12.76
N ILE A 210 -2.31 -0.11 12.75
CA ILE A 210 -2.80 0.87 13.72
C ILE A 210 -3.84 1.76 13.02
N PRO A 211 -5.08 1.91 13.58
CA PRO A 211 -6.10 2.79 13.00
C PRO A 211 -5.57 4.19 12.73
N ALA A 212 -5.76 4.70 11.51
CA ALA A 212 -5.22 5.98 11.13
C ALA A 212 -6.13 6.76 10.17
N VAL A 213 -6.17 8.08 10.39
CA VAL A 213 -6.87 9.05 9.54
C VAL A 213 -5.91 10.17 9.19
N VAL A 214 -5.70 10.42 7.90
CA VAL A 214 -4.80 11.47 7.40
C VAL A 214 -5.58 12.54 6.64
N GLY A 215 -4.94 13.69 6.39
CA GLY A 215 -5.58 14.79 5.66
C GLY A 215 -6.69 15.50 6.43
N VAL A 216 -6.72 15.39 7.75
CA VAL A 216 -7.68 16.06 8.62
C VAL A 216 -7.25 17.49 8.85
N ARG A 217 -7.70 18.41 8.01
CA ARG A 217 -7.28 19.80 8.01
C ARG A 217 -7.38 20.45 9.40
N ASN A 218 -6.27 21.00 9.89
CA ASN A 218 -6.15 21.74 11.16
C ASN A 218 -6.46 20.92 12.43
N VAL A 219 -6.37 19.58 12.42
CA VAL A 219 -6.62 18.78 13.62
C VAL A 219 -5.62 19.09 14.74
N ALA A 220 -4.34 19.26 14.41
CA ALA A 220 -3.31 19.59 15.40
C ALA A 220 -3.55 20.95 16.12
N ALA A 221 -4.22 21.90 15.47
CA ALA A 221 -4.59 23.17 16.08
C ALA A 221 -5.86 23.09 16.94
N ARG A 222 -6.72 22.09 16.72
CA ARG A 222 -8.01 21.92 17.42
C ARG A 222 -7.92 21.01 18.62
N VAL A 223 -6.97 20.06 18.62
CA VAL A 223 -6.77 19.08 19.68
C VAL A 223 -5.80 19.59 20.74
N ARG A 224 -6.09 19.30 22.00
CA ARG A 224 -5.15 19.51 23.10
C ARG A 224 -4.67 18.19 23.65
N SER A 225 -3.39 18.12 24.01
CA SER A 225 -2.86 16.93 24.67
C SER A 225 -3.66 16.54 25.92
N GLY A 226 -4.05 15.28 26.02
CA GLY A 226 -4.85 14.76 27.12
C GLY A 226 -6.37 14.79 26.90
N GLU A 227 -6.87 15.39 25.82
CA GLU A 227 -8.28 15.29 25.42
C GLU A 227 -8.62 13.89 24.89
N THR A 228 -9.86 13.46 25.09
CA THR A 228 -10.33 12.19 24.53
C THR A 228 -10.65 12.37 23.05
N VAL A 229 -10.07 11.51 22.23
CA VAL A 229 -10.26 11.46 20.78
C VAL A 229 -10.72 10.05 20.38
N ILE A 230 -11.64 10.00 19.43
CA ILE A 230 -12.01 8.78 18.71
C ILE A 230 -11.55 8.94 17.27
N ILE A 231 -10.94 7.93 16.72
CA ILE A 231 -10.65 7.82 15.29
C ILE A 231 -11.28 6.55 14.73
N ASP A 232 -11.94 6.69 13.61
CA ASP A 232 -12.43 5.58 12.80
C ASP A 232 -11.67 5.61 11.47
N GLY A 233 -10.65 4.78 11.40
CA GLY A 233 -9.81 4.65 10.21
C GLY A 233 -10.49 3.95 9.05
N THR A 234 -11.70 3.42 9.26
CA THR A 234 -12.54 2.83 8.21
C THR A 234 -13.30 3.91 7.44
N THR A 235 -13.93 4.83 8.17
CA THR A 235 -14.74 5.92 7.60
C THR A 235 -13.97 7.22 7.38
N GLY A 236 -12.75 7.34 7.93
CA GLY A 236 -11.99 8.60 7.92
C GLY A 236 -12.51 9.63 8.92
N THR A 237 -13.30 9.20 9.92
CA THR A 237 -13.90 10.10 10.91
C THR A 237 -13.01 10.28 12.14
N VAL A 238 -12.85 11.52 12.57
CA VAL A 238 -12.19 11.89 13.83
C VAL A 238 -13.16 12.67 14.71
N ILE A 239 -13.31 12.25 15.97
CA ILE A 239 -14.24 12.90 16.93
C ILE A 239 -13.43 13.38 18.12
N LEU A 240 -13.49 14.69 18.35
CA LEU A 240 -12.88 15.37 19.48
C LEU A 240 -13.90 15.53 20.60
N ASN A 241 -13.50 15.28 21.84
CA ASN A 241 -14.34 15.42 23.01
C ASN A 241 -15.72 14.72 22.88
N PRO A 242 -15.74 13.40 22.60
CA PRO A 242 -16.97 12.67 22.29
C PRO A 242 -18.00 12.78 23.43
N SER A 243 -19.28 12.85 23.07
CA SER A 243 -20.38 12.76 24.02
C SER A 243 -20.43 11.36 24.64
N PRO A 244 -21.07 11.18 25.81
CA PRO A 244 -21.23 9.85 26.40
C PRO A 244 -21.95 8.87 25.48
N GLU A 245 -22.84 9.35 24.63
CA GLU A 245 -23.56 8.55 23.63
C GLU A 245 -22.62 8.11 22.49
N THR A 246 -21.89 9.07 21.90
CA THR A 246 -20.89 8.82 20.86
C THR A 246 -19.78 7.89 21.37
N TYR A 247 -19.30 8.13 22.60
CA TYR A 247 -18.27 7.28 23.21
C TYR A 247 -18.76 5.84 23.37
N ARG A 248 -20.02 5.65 23.81
CA ARG A 248 -20.63 4.31 23.97
C ARG A 248 -20.75 3.61 22.61
N PHE A 249 -21.27 4.31 21.61
CA PHE A 249 -21.42 3.78 20.24
C PHE A 249 -20.10 3.24 19.69
N TYR A 250 -19.04 4.07 19.71
CA TYR A 250 -17.74 3.64 19.19
C TYR A 250 -17.03 2.62 20.09
N SER A 251 -17.29 2.62 21.40
CA SER A 251 -16.78 1.57 22.28
C SER A 251 -17.39 0.22 21.96
N GLU A 252 -18.69 0.16 21.74
CA GLU A 252 -19.38 -1.06 21.30
C GLU A 252 -18.90 -1.53 19.93
N GLN A 253 -18.71 -0.61 19.01
CA GLN A 253 -18.15 -0.91 17.67
C GLN A 253 -16.74 -1.51 17.78
N ARG A 254 -15.85 -0.89 18.57
CA ARG A 254 -14.50 -1.41 18.82
C ARG A 254 -14.52 -2.81 19.45
N GLU A 255 -15.37 -3.04 20.45
CA GLU A 255 -15.51 -4.35 21.08
C GLU A 255 -16.06 -5.41 20.11
N ARG A 256 -16.96 -5.04 19.20
CA ARG A 256 -17.44 -5.93 18.13
C ARG A 256 -16.29 -6.28 17.18
N GLN A 257 -15.52 -5.30 16.74
CA GLN A 257 -14.35 -5.53 15.89
C GLN A 257 -13.31 -6.45 16.55
N GLN A 258 -13.00 -6.23 17.83
CA GLN A 258 -12.05 -7.08 18.57
C GLN A 258 -12.56 -8.52 18.71
N ARG A 259 -13.84 -8.70 19.04
CA ARG A 259 -14.45 -10.04 19.10
C ARG A 259 -14.42 -10.72 17.75
N GLN A 260 -14.67 -9.97 16.68
CA GLN A 260 -14.61 -10.49 15.33
C GLN A 260 -13.19 -10.94 14.96
N GLN A 261 -12.18 -10.13 15.24
CA GLN A 261 -10.77 -10.50 15.00
C GLN A 261 -10.35 -11.77 15.76
N LEU A 262 -10.82 -11.94 17.01
CA LEU A 262 -10.56 -13.17 17.77
C LEU A 262 -11.24 -14.38 17.11
N HIS A 263 -12.48 -14.24 16.69
CA HIS A 263 -13.20 -15.29 15.98
C HIS A 263 -12.52 -15.65 14.64
N ASP A 264 -12.04 -14.64 13.92
CA ASP A 264 -11.30 -14.84 12.66
C ASP A 264 -10.02 -15.66 12.86
N LEU A 265 -9.34 -15.46 14.00
CA LEU A 265 -8.16 -16.23 14.36
C LEU A 265 -8.49 -17.68 14.75
N GLU A 266 -9.64 -17.92 15.40
CA GLU A 266 -10.12 -19.27 15.72
C GLU A 266 -10.49 -20.05 14.46
N GLU A 267 -11.06 -19.38 13.46
CA GLU A 267 -11.47 -20.01 12.20
C GLU A 267 -10.37 -20.06 11.13
N ARG A 268 -9.19 -19.50 11.37
CA ARG A 268 -8.14 -19.36 10.34
C ARG A 268 -7.71 -20.68 9.71
N GLU A 269 -7.67 -21.77 10.49
CA GLU A 269 -7.25 -23.09 10.02
C GLU A 269 -8.37 -23.84 9.27
N LEU A 270 -9.61 -23.36 9.35
CA LEU A 270 -10.72 -24.00 8.66
C LEU A 270 -10.61 -23.77 7.14
N PRO A 271 -10.91 -24.80 6.33
CA PRO A 271 -10.89 -24.63 4.88
C PRO A 271 -12.06 -23.74 4.42
N ALA A 272 -11.83 -22.99 3.35
CA ALA A 272 -12.88 -22.21 2.71
C ALA A 272 -13.70 -23.11 1.78
N VAL A 273 -14.65 -23.85 2.36
CA VAL A 273 -15.53 -24.79 1.67
C VAL A 273 -16.97 -24.36 1.85
N THR A 274 -17.72 -24.30 0.75
CA THR A 274 -19.14 -23.96 0.77
C THR A 274 -19.98 -25.07 1.43
N PRO A 275 -21.20 -24.77 1.90
CA PRO A 275 -22.09 -25.79 2.50
C PRO A 275 -22.44 -26.95 1.57
N ASP A 276 -22.33 -26.76 0.26
CA ASP A 276 -22.51 -27.80 -0.78
C ASP A 276 -21.19 -28.44 -1.25
N GLY A 277 -20.09 -28.24 -0.48
CA GLY A 277 -18.84 -29.00 -0.61
C GLY A 277 -17.87 -28.47 -1.67
N GLN A 278 -18.06 -27.26 -2.20
CA GLN A 278 -17.12 -26.66 -3.14
C GLN A 278 -16.01 -25.93 -2.41
N GLU A 279 -14.76 -26.28 -2.73
CA GLU A 279 -13.57 -25.62 -2.21
C GLU A 279 -13.28 -24.33 -2.98
N VAL A 280 -12.90 -23.27 -2.26
CA VAL A 280 -12.45 -22.00 -2.81
C VAL A 280 -11.06 -21.70 -2.24
N LYS A 281 -10.09 -21.44 -3.11
CA LYS A 281 -8.76 -21.03 -2.69
C LYS A 281 -8.76 -19.53 -2.38
N LEU A 282 -8.30 -19.17 -1.18
CA LEU A 282 -8.15 -17.79 -0.75
C LEU A 282 -6.66 -17.48 -0.62
N ARG A 283 -6.15 -16.70 -1.57
CA ARG A 283 -4.76 -16.29 -1.66
C ARG A 283 -4.59 -14.84 -1.24
N ALA A 284 -3.37 -14.45 -0.96
CA ALA A 284 -3.02 -13.07 -0.65
C ALA A 284 -2.43 -12.33 -1.85
N ASN A 285 -2.83 -11.05 -2.00
CA ASN A 285 -2.06 -10.06 -2.73
C ASN A 285 -1.03 -9.48 -1.78
N ILE A 286 0.22 -9.38 -2.20
CA ILE A 286 1.32 -8.80 -1.43
C ILE A 286 1.96 -7.71 -2.28
N GLU A 287 2.07 -6.53 -1.70
CA GLU A 287 2.78 -5.37 -2.25
C GLU A 287 4.01 -5.06 -1.41
N LEU A 288 3.87 -5.17 -0.09
CA LEU A 288 4.90 -4.86 0.89
C LEU A 288 5.24 -6.11 1.72
N ILE A 289 6.51 -6.25 2.10
CA ILE A 289 6.98 -7.35 2.95
C ILE A 289 6.24 -7.37 4.31
N GLU A 290 5.80 -6.21 4.77
CA GLU A 290 5.01 -6.05 6.01
C GLU A 290 3.67 -6.78 5.99
N GLU A 291 3.09 -6.99 4.84
CA GLU A 291 1.81 -7.70 4.69
C GLU A 291 1.93 -9.21 4.94
N ILE A 292 3.18 -9.72 4.99
CA ILE A 292 3.47 -11.13 5.27
C ILE A 292 3.03 -11.53 6.67
N GLU A 293 3.10 -10.63 7.66
CA GLU A 293 2.57 -10.92 8.99
C GLU A 293 1.07 -11.20 8.94
N ALA A 294 0.31 -10.42 8.17
CA ALA A 294 -1.12 -10.64 7.97
C ALA A 294 -1.39 -11.90 7.12
N PHE A 295 -0.57 -12.17 6.10
CA PHE A 295 -0.62 -13.40 5.30
C PHE A 295 -0.52 -14.65 6.19
N GLN A 296 0.46 -14.70 7.09
CA GLN A 296 0.65 -15.82 8.02
C GLN A 296 -0.45 -15.87 9.09
N ARG A 297 -0.85 -14.70 9.61
CA ARG A 297 -1.89 -14.58 10.64
C ARG A 297 -3.21 -15.18 10.19
N TYR A 298 -3.62 -14.95 8.95
CA TYR A 298 -4.92 -15.39 8.43
C TYR A 298 -4.85 -16.67 7.59
N ASN A 299 -3.67 -17.32 7.55
CA ASN A 299 -3.45 -18.60 6.88
C ASN A 299 -3.95 -18.58 5.42
N ALA A 300 -3.40 -17.63 4.62
CA ALA A 300 -3.66 -17.60 3.19
C ALA A 300 -3.12 -18.87 2.52
N ALA A 301 -3.81 -19.35 1.49
CA ALA A 301 -3.41 -20.59 0.77
C ALA A 301 -2.13 -20.42 -0.05
N GLY A 302 -1.68 -19.20 -0.29
CA GLY A 302 -0.49 -18.86 -1.04
C GLY A 302 -0.53 -17.40 -1.49
N VAL A 303 0.51 -16.94 -2.21
CA VAL A 303 0.56 -15.60 -2.79
C VAL A 303 0.00 -15.64 -4.22
N GLY A 304 -1.21 -15.14 -4.42
CA GLY A 304 -1.86 -15.13 -5.73
C GLY A 304 -1.43 -13.96 -6.62
N LEU A 305 -0.87 -12.91 -6.02
CA LEU A 305 -0.25 -11.79 -6.71
C LEU A 305 0.81 -11.15 -5.82
N TYR A 306 2.03 -11.09 -6.31
CA TYR A 306 3.05 -10.18 -5.79
C TYR A 306 3.25 -9.03 -6.77
N ARG A 307 3.04 -7.80 -6.29
CA ARG A 307 3.27 -6.58 -7.06
C ARG A 307 4.72 -6.15 -6.90
N SER A 308 5.54 -6.51 -7.87
CA SER A 308 6.99 -6.31 -7.83
C SER A 308 7.44 -4.84 -7.97
N GLU A 309 6.53 -3.93 -8.30
CA GLU A 309 6.79 -2.50 -8.53
C GLU A 309 7.37 -1.80 -7.31
N PHE A 310 7.01 -2.26 -6.11
CA PHE A 310 7.54 -1.69 -4.87
C PHE A 310 9.06 -1.84 -4.71
N LEU A 311 9.66 -2.85 -5.33
CA LEU A 311 11.11 -3.01 -5.34
C LEU A 311 11.82 -1.82 -6.01
N PHE A 312 11.16 -1.16 -6.97
CA PHE A 312 11.71 0.05 -7.59
C PHE A 312 11.70 1.25 -6.67
N SER A 313 10.67 1.41 -5.85
CA SER A 313 10.60 2.52 -4.90
C SER A 313 11.63 2.41 -3.77
N GLN A 314 12.15 1.21 -3.54
CA GLN A 314 13.16 0.92 -2.52
C GLN A 314 14.59 0.96 -3.05
N ALA A 315 14.79 0.84 -4.37
CA ALA A 315 16.12 0.79 -4.96
C ALA A 315 16.80 2.18 -4.99
N ALA A 316 17.94 2.31 -4.33
CA ALA A 316 18.72 3.56 -4.29
C ALA A 316 19.18 4.06 -5.66
N SER A 317 19.31 3.16 -6.65
CA SER A 317 19.72 3.44 -8.03
C SER A 317 18.54 3.62 -8.99
N GLY A 318 17.30 3.54 -8.54
CA GLY A 318 16.10 3.60 -9.37
C GLY A 318 15.73 2.30 -10.08
N LEU A 319 16.63 1.31 -10.17
CA LEU A 319 16.38 -0.04 -10.69
C LEU A 319 16.94 -1.06 -9.70
N PRO A 320 16.11 -1.98 -9.16
CA PRO A 320 16.60 -3.02 -8.27
C PRO A 320 17.53 -3.99 -9.04
N SER A 321 18.65 -4.33 -8.43
CA SER A 321 19.58 -5.32 -8.96
C SER A 321 18.97 -6.72 -9.03
N GLU A 322 19.59 -7.64 -9.79
CA GLU A 322 19.16 -9.04 -9.84
C GLU A 322 19.17 -9.69 -8.45
N ASP A 323 20.18 -9.40 -7.61
CA ASP A 323 20.30 -10.00 -6.29
C ASP A 323 19.27 -9.44 -5.28
N GLU A 324 18.96 -8.15 -5.31
CA GLU A 324 17.87 -7.56 -4.49
C GLU A 324 16.52 -8.18 -4.84
N GLN A 325 16.24 -8.36 -6.13
CA GLN A 325 15.03 -9.02 -6.58
C GLN A 325 15.01 -10.51 -6.21
N PHE A 326 16.15 -11.20 -6.37
CA PHE A 326 16.30 -12.61 -6.02
C PHE A 326 15.96 -12.87 -4.54
N GLU A 327 16.51 -12.07 -3.62
CA GLU A 327 16.25 -12.25 -2.18
C GLU A 327 14.75 -12.04 -1.85
N ALA A 328 14.11 -11.02 -2.45
CA ALA A 328 12.67 -10.80 -2.25
C ALA A 328 11.82 -11.97 -2.79
N TYR A 329 12.13 -12.46 -3.98
CA TYR A 329 11.38 -13.56 -4.59
C TYR A 329 11.65 -14.92 -3.90
N ARG A 330 12.88 -15.16 -3.44
CA ARG A 330 13.23 -16.34 -2.65
C ARG A 330 12.42 -16.39 -1.35
N PHE A 331 12.33 -15.26 -0.67
CA PHE A 331 11.51 -15.17 0.54
C PHE A 331 10.02 -15.46 0.27
N LEU A 332 9.47 -14.95 -0.84
CA LEU A 332 8.09 -15.26 -1.24
C LEU A 332 7.90 -16.76 -1.55
N ALA A 333 8.87 -17.39 -2.20
CA ALA A 333 8.84 -18.83 -2.45
C ALA A 333 8.83 -19.64 -1.15
N GLU A 334 9.62 -19.23 -0.15
CA GLU A 334 9.68 -19.89 1.17
C GLU A 334 8.34 -19.80 1.93
N ILE A 335 7.72 -18.61 1.98
CA ILE A 335 6.47 -18.40 2.75
C ILE A 335 5.23 -18.97 2.08
N SER A 336 5.21 -19.06 0.75
CA SER A 336 4.05 -19.56 -0.02
C SER A 336 3.86 -21.07 0.07
N GLY A 337 4.84 -21.79 0.57
CA GLY A 337 4.76 -23.23 0.79
C GLY A 337 4.47 -24.02 -0.50
N ARG A 338 3.46 -24.90 -0.47
CA ARG A 338 3.13 -25.76 -1.61
C ARG A 338 2.28 -25.10 -2.70
N ASP A 339 1.65 -23.96 -2.40
CA ASP A 339 0.65 -23.35 -3.29
C ASP A 339 1.24 -22.26 -4.24
N ASN A 340 2.58 -22.16 -4.30
CA ASN A 340 3.32 -21.27 -5.16
C ASN A 340 3.01 -19.76 -4.96
N ALA A 341 3.93 -18.88 -5.34
CA ALA A 341 3.68 -17.45 -5.45
C ALA A 341 3.65 -17.01 -6.92
N VAL A 342 2.74 -16.11 -7.24
CA VAL A 342 2.63 -15.53 -8.58
C VAL A 342 3.30 -14.17 -8.57
N ILE A 343 4.40 -14.04 -9.31
CA ILE A 343 5.15 -12.79 -9.45
C ILE A 343 4.68 -12.10 -10.73
N ARG A 344 4.06 -10.93 -10.57
CA ARG A 344 3.75 -10.07 -11.71
C ARG A 344 5.03 -9.38 -12.17
N THR A 345 5.38 -9.49 -13.46
CA THR A 345 6.45 -8.67 -14.03
C THR A 345 6.04 -7.20 -13.96
N PHE A 346 7.03 -6.31 -13.92
CA PHE A 346 6.81 -4.90 -13.64
C PHE A 346 5.70 -4.26 -14.47
N ASP A 347 4.74 -3.65 -13.78
CA ASP A 347 3.66 -2.87 -14.37
C ASP A 347 3.91 -1.36 -14.13
N LEU A 348 5.05 -0.90 -14.60
CA LEU A 348 5.47 0.49 -14.53
C LEU A 348 5.37 1.14 -15.91
N GLY A 349 5.05 2.43 -15.95
CA GLY A 349 5.20 3.26 -17.14
C GLY A 349 6.64 3.72 -17.30
N GLY A 350 7.05 4.02 -18.54
CA GLY A 350 8.40 4.51 -18.85
C GLY A 350 8.74 5.85 -18.19
N ASP A 351 7.74 6.62 -17.80
CA ASP A 351 7.83 7.87 -17.04
C ASP A 351 8.38 7.67 -15.61
N LYS A 352 8.06 6.54 -14.98
CA LYS A 352 8.52 6.21 -13.61
C LYS A 352 9.94 5.64 -13.55
N LEU A 353 10.48 5.15 -14.65
CA LEU A 353 11.79 4.48 -14.68
C LEU A 353 12.98 5.43 -14.90
N ASN A 354 12.76 6.71 -15.10
CA ASN A 354 13.81 7.72 -15.36
C ASN A 354 14.85 7.28 -16.41
N LEU A 355 14.41 6.45 -17.37
CA LEU A 355 15.28 5.89 -18.41
C LEU A 355 15.67 6.98 -19.39
N LYS A 356 16.98 7.15 -19.62
CA LYS A 356 17.50 8.10 -20.61
C LYS A 356 16.88 7.84 -21.98
N GLY A 357 16.20 8.84 -22.55
CA GLY A 357 15.60 8.75 -23.88
C GLY A 357 14.09 8.60 -23.92
N PHE A 358 13.42 8.35 -22.79
CA PHE A 358 11.96 8.33 -22.73
C PHE A 358 11.42 9.74 -22.45
N LYS A 359 10.40 10.14 -23.22
CA LYS A 359 9.70 11.40 -23.04
C LYS A 359 8.43 11.17 -22.23
N PRO A 360 8.02 12.14 -21.40
CA PRO A 360 6.72 12.05 -20.72
C PRO A 360 5.59 11.81 -21.73
N GLU A 361 4.74 10.82 -21.44
CA GLU A 361 3.61 10.47 -22.27
C GLU A 361 2.37 11.26 -21.87
N ARG A 362 1.50 11.61 -22.84
CA ARG A 362 0.24 12.30 -22.54
C ARG A 362 -0.76 11.43 -21.80
N ASN A 363 -0.74 10.13 -22.05
CA ASN A 363 -1.62 9.13 -21.43
C ASN A 363 -0.79 7.92 -20.97
N PRO A 364 -0.06 8.01 -19.86
CA PRO A 364 0.84 6.94 -19.39
C PRO A 364 0.09 5.61 -19.16
N ALA A 365 -1.16 5.66 -18.73
CA ALA A 365 -2.00 4.47 -18.52
C ALA A 365 -2.23 3.65 -19.79
N LEU A 366 -2.18 4.27 -20.98
CA LEU A 366 -2.33 3.62 -22.28
C LEU A 366 -1.04 3.56 -23.10
N GLY A 367 0.07 4.03 -22.52
CA GLY A 367 1.35 4.20 -23.18
C GLY A 367 2.27 2.98 -23.07
N LEU A 368 3.57 3.26 -22.98
CA LEU A 368 4.63 2.28 -22.84
C LEU A 368 4.76 1.84 -21.39
N ARG A 369 3.98 0.84 -21.00
CA ARG A 369 3.95 0.25 -19.66
C ARG A 369 3.92 -1.28 -19.69
N ALA A 370 4.15 -1.90 -18.56
CA ALA A 370 3.97 -3.33 -18.33
C ALA A 370 4.73 -4.18 -19.37
N ILE A 371 4.07 -5.18 -19.98
CA ILE A 371 4.70 -6.05 -20.97
C ILE A 371 5.31 -5.28 -22.14
N ARG A 372 4.68 -4.19 -22.57
CA ARG A 372 5.20 -3.36 -23.66
C ARG A 372 6.55 -2.74 -23.30
N LEU A 373 6.69 -2.24 -22.09
CA LEU A 373 7.95 -1.72 -21.57
C LEU A 373 8.99 -2.83 -21.41
N SER A 374 8.56 -3.98 -20.86
CA SER A 374 9.42 -5.15 -20.66
C SER A 374 10.05 -5.64 -21.98
N LEU A 375 9.28 -5.68 -23.06
CA LEU A 375 9.77 -6.07 -24.38
C LEU A 375 10.61 -4.99 -25.06
N ALA A 376 10.30 -3.70 -24.82
CA ALA A 376 11.06 -2.58 -25.37
C ALA A 376 12.41 -2.37 -24.64
N VAL A 377 12.46 -2.61 -23.32
CA VAL A 377 13.66 -2.46 -22.47
C VAL A 377 14.07 -3.83 -21.94
N ARG A 378 14.57 -4.66 -22.84
CA ARG A 378 14.87 -6.08 -22.55
C ARG A 378 15.77 -6.31 -21.34
N GLU A 379 16.64 -5.37 -20.99
CA GLU A 379 17.54 -5.50 -19.84
C GLU A 379 16.78 -5.50 -18.51
N VAL A 380 15.75 -4.67 -18.37
CA VAL A 380 14.90 -4.64 -17.17
C VAL A 380 14.14 -5.97 -17.04
N PHE A 381 13.56 -6.44 -18.13
CA PHE A 381 12.85 -7.73 -18.15
C PHE A 381 13.80 -8.90 -17.86
N ARG A 382 15.00 -8.89 -18.49
CA ARG A 382 16.02 -9.91 -18.29
C ARG A 382 16.44 -10.01 -16.82
N THR A 383 16.76 -8.87 -16.18
CA THR A 383 17.17 -8.82 -14.77
C THR A 383 16.08 -9.40 -13.87
N GLN A 384 14.82 -9.03 -14.10
CA GLN A 384 13.69 -9.54 -13.32
C GLN A 384 13.47 -11.04 -13.51
N VAL A 385 13.45 -11.51 -14.76
CA VAL A 385 13.24 -12.93 -15.07
C VAL A 385 14.37 -13.80 -14.52
N ARG A 386 15.64 -13.36 -14.65
CA ARG A 386 16.77 -14.07 -14.03
C ARG A 386 16.59 -14.25 -12.53
N ALA A 387 16.20 -13.17 -11.84
CA ALA A 387 15.95 -13.23 -10.40
C ALA A 387 14.80 -14.19 -10.05
N ILE A 388 13.69 -14.18 -10.82
CA ILE A 388 12.56 -15.09 -10.60
C ILE A 388 12.97 -16.54 -10.81
N LEU A 389 13.65 -16.87 -11.92
CA LEU A 389 14.07 -18.24 -12.24
C LEU A 389 15.06 -18.78 -11.20
N ARG A 390 16.01 -17.97 -10.73
CA ARG A 390 16.93 -18.31 -9.65
C ARG A 390 16.20 -18.59 -8.34
N ALA A 391 15.23 -17.73 -7.99
CA ALA A 391 14.47 -17.84 -6.76
C ALA A 391 13.42 -18.96 -6.78
N ALA A 392 12.97 -19.36 -7.96
CA ALA A 392 12.04 -20.48 -8.14
C ALA A 392 12.70 -21.85 -7.97
N ASP A 393 14.04 -21.91 -8.05
CA ASP A 393 14.77 -23.17 -7.93
C ASP A 393 14.57 -23.79 -6.53
N ASN A 394 14.12 -25.03 -6.54
CA ASN A 394 13.88 -25.81 -5.35
C ASN A 394 14.71 -27.08 -5.45
N GLN A 395 15.36 -27.49 -4.34
CA GLN A 395 16.21 -28.68 -4.31
C GLN A 395 15.47 -29.97 -4.68
N ASP A 396 14.13 -29.98 -4.63
CA ASP A 396 13.27 -31.10 -5.05
C ASP A 396 12.81 -31.01 -6.51
N GLY A 397 13.28 -30.01 -7.27
CA GLY A 397 12.95 -29.79 -8.68
C GLY A 397 11.56 -29.22 -8.96
N SER A 398 10.79 -28.81 -7.95
CA SER A 398 9.51 -28.13 -8.14
C SER A 398 9.71 -26.61 -8.15
N ALA A 399 9.19 -25.90 -9.16
CA ALA A 399 9.17 -24.45 -9.17
C ALA A 399 8.12 -23.94 -8.16
N ARG A 400 8.52 -23.04 -7.25
CA ARG A 400 7.61 -22.42 -6.27
C ARG A 400 7.10 -21.05 -6.69
N LEU A 401 7.56 -20.53 -7.80
CA LEU A 401 7.16 -19.25 -8.35
C LEU A 401 6.54 -19.44 -9.72
N LYS A 402 5.64 -18.54 -10.06
CA LYS A 402 5.03 -18.42 -11.39
C LYS A 402 5.23 -17.01 -11.91
N ILE A 403 5.40 -16.84 -13.21
CA ILE A 403 5.52 -15.54 -13.86
C ILE A 403 4.15 -15.11 -14.38
N LEU A 404 3.75 -13.88 -14.11
CA LEU A 404 2.51 -13.30 -14.61
C LEU A 404 2.82 -12.06 -15.47
N LEU A 405 2.39 -12.11 -16.73
CA LEU A 405 2.60 -11.03 -17.70
C LEU A 405 1.42 -10.06 -17.66
N PRO A 406 1.64 -8.80 -17.22
CA PRO A 406 0.57 -7.78 -17.13
C PRO A 406 0.32 -7.09 -18.47
N PHE A 407 -0.89 -6.55 -18.63
CA PHE A 407 -1.29 -5.65 -19.72
C PHE A 407 -1.15 -6.24 -21.13
N VAL A 408 -1.30 -7.56 -21.25
CA VAL A 408 -1.22 -8.28 -22.54
C VAL A 408 -2.41 -7.90 -23.42
N THR A 409 -2.15 -7.55 -24.68
CA THR A 409 -3.18 -7.19 -25.67
C THR A 409 -3.28 -8.16 -26.83
N ASN A 410 -2.22 -8.89 -27.12
CA ASN A 410 -2.17 -9.81 -28.25
C ASN A 410 -1.29 -11.02 -27.99
N LEU A 411 -1.34 -11.99 -28.91
CA LEU A 411 -0.64 -13.27 -28.77
C LEU A 411 0.87 -13.14 -29.01
N ASP A 412 1.28 -12.20 -29.84
CA ASP A 412 2.70 -12.04 -30.19
C ASP A 412 3.49 -11.51 -28.99
N GLU A 413 2.90 -10.65 -28.14
CA GLU A 413 3.51 -10.20 -26.89
C GLU A 413 3.81 -11.39 -25.97
N VAL A 414 2.90 -12.36 -25.85
CA VAL A 414 3.09 -13.57 -25.04
C VAL A 414 4.21 -14.44 -25.61
N ARG A 415 4.22 -14.65 -26.92
CA ARG A 415 5.24 -15.45 -27.60
C ARG A 415 6.63 -14.84 -27.49
N GLU A 416 6.73 -13.52 -27.69
CA GLU A 416 7.98 -12.79 -27.54
C GLU A 416 8.51 -12.86 -26.09
N ALA A 417 7.64 -12.71 -25.10
CA ALA A 417 8.02 -12.86 -23.70
C ALA A 417 8.49 -14.28 -23.39
N LYS A 418 7.78 -15.31 -23.85
CA LYS A 418 8.17 -16.72 -23.66
C LYS A 418 9.51 -17.04 -24.34
N GLN A 419 9.74 -16.48 -25.53
CA GLN A 419 11.02 -16.62 -26.20
C GLN A 419 12.15 -15.97 -25.40
N ALA A 420 11.95 -14.74 -24.90
CA ALA A 420 12.93 -14.05 -24.07
C ALA A 420 13.24 -14.84 -22.78
N ILE A 421 12.21 -15.41 -22.11
CA ILE A 421 12.39 -16.25 -20.93
C ILE A 421 13.23 -17.49 -21.26
N ALA A 422 12.95 -18.19 -22.37
CA ALA A 422 13.71 -19.36 -22.79
C ALA A 422 15.17 -19.02 -23.17
N GLU A 423 15.42 -17.82 -23.69
CA GLU A 423 16.79 -17.32 -23.94
C GLU A 423 17.53 -17.10 -22.61
N ILE A 424 16.85 -16.51 -21.60
CA ILE A 424 17.41 -16.26 -20.26
C ILE A 424 17.71 -17.58 -19.53
N GLU A 425 16.83 -18.59 -19.63
CA GLU A 425 17.10 -19.93 -19.08
C GLU A 425 18.38 -20.55 -19.68
N LYS A 426 18.57 -20.41 -21.00
CA LYS A 426 19.80 -20.88 -21.66
C LYS A 426 21.04 -20.15 -21.17
N GLU A 427 20.95 -18.83 -20.93
CA GLU A 427 22.04 -18.06 -20.35
C GLU A 427 22.41 -18.57 -18.96
N LEU A 428 21.43 -18.67 -18.03
CA LEU A 428 21.66 -19.17 -16.68
C LEU A 428 22.27 -20.58 -16.68
N ARG A 429 21.78 -21.47 -17.56
CA ARG A 429 22.34 -22.81 -17.76
C ARG A 429 23.80 -22.76 -18.24
N SER A 430 24.13 -21.87 -19.19
CA SER A 430 25.50 -21.71 -19.71
C SER A 430 26.45 -21.15 -18.65
N GLU A 431 25.96 -20.26 -17.79
CA GLU A 431 26.67 -19.67 -16.66
C GLU A 431 26.77 -20.63 -15.45
N LYS A 432 26.08 -21.77 -15.50
CA LYS A 432 25.97 -22.77 -14.40
C LYS A 432 25.36 -22.18 -13.13
N ILE A 433 24.46 -21.22 -13.27
CA ILE A 433 23.70 -20.64 -12.17
C ILE A 433 22.50 -21.52 -11.89
N PRO A 434 22.27 -21.99 -10.63
CA PRO A 434 21.07 -22.74 -10.26
C PRO A 434 19.81 -21.94 -10.58
N HIS A 435 18.84 -22.55 -11.24
CA HIS A 435 17.57 -21.94 -11.61
C HIS A 435 16.52 -23.03 -11.88
N ALA A 436 15.24 -22.66 -11.70
CA ALA A 436 14.14 -23.54 -12.05
C ALA A 436 13.94 -23.59 -13.57
N GLU A 437 13.65 -24.76 -14.07
CA GLU A 437 13.20 -25.00 -15.44
C GLU A 437 11.67 -25.12 -15.45
N ASP A 438 11.02 -24.85 -16.58
CA ASP A 438 9.57 -25.01 -16.77
C ASP A 438 8.70 -24.19 -15.79
N VAL A 439 9.10 -22.94 -15.48
CA VAL A 439 8.28 -22.03 -14.68
C VAL A 439 7.00 -21.67 -15.43
N GLU A 440 5.84 -21.84 -14.80
CA GLU A 440 4.54 -21.53 -15.40
C GLU A 440 4.42 -20.02 -15.72
N ILE A 441 3.97 -19.70 -16.94
CA ILE A 441 3.81 -18.33 -17.45
C ILE A 441 2.33 -18.03 -17.67
N GLY A 442 1.78 -17.17 -16.84
CA GLY A 442 0.38 -16.71 -16.91
C GLY A 442 0.22 -15.38 -17.61
N VAL A 443 -1.01 -15.12 -18.04
CA VAL A 443 -1.43 -13.85 -18.63
C VAL A 443 -2.41 -13.15 -17.70
N MET A 444 -2.16 -11.86 -17.41
CA MET A 444 -3.13 -11.03 -16.73
C MET A 444 -4.15 -10.50 -17.75
N VAL A 445 -5.41 -10.90 -17.56
CA VAL A 445 -6.52 -10.45 -18.41
C VAL A 445 -7.14 -9.22 -17.75
N GLU A 446 -6.77 -8.05 -18.25
CA GLU A 446 -7.13 -6.76 -17.64
C GLU A 446 -7.42 -5.65 -18.68
N VAL A 447 -7.44 -6.00 -19.96
CA VAL A 447 -7.81 -5.10 -21.05
C VAL A 447 -8.83 -5.76 -21.98
N PRO A 448 -9.72 -5.00 -22.63
CA PRO A 448 -10.77 -5.55 -23.52
C PRO A 448 -10.23 -6.45 -24.63
N ALA A 449 -9.05 -6.14 -25.18
CA ALA A 449 -8.43 -6.96 -26.22
C ALA A 449 -8.12 -8.38 -25.70
N ALA A 450 -7.56 -8.49 -24.49
CA ALA A 450 -7.28 -9.79 -23.88
C ALA A 450 -8.57 -10.58 -23.57
N VAL A 451 -9.65 -9.89 -23.19
CA VAL A 451 -10.97 -10.53 -23.02
C VAL A 451 -11.43 -11.20 -24.30
N ILE A 452 -11.46 -10.45 -25.41
CA ILE A 452 -11.90 -10.98 -26.70
C ILE A 452 -10.99 -12.10 -27.21
N MET A 453 -9.68 -11.99 -26.93
CA MET A 453 -8.66 -12.96 -27.34
C MET A 453 -8.43 -14.07 -26.27
N ALA A 454 -9.33 -14.25 -25.31
CA ALA A 454 -9.10 -15.18 -24.19
C ALA A 454 -8.83 -16.63 -24.65
N GLU A 455 -9.56 -17.17 -25.63
CA GLU A 455 -9.31 -18.54 -26.10
C GLU A 455 -7.96 -18.71 -26.83
N PRO A 456 -7.56 -17.85 -27.78
CA PRO A 456 -6.21 -17.87 -28.32
C PRO A 456 -5.12 -17.73 -27.27
N LEU A 457 -5.26 -16.80 -26.31
CA LEU A 457 -4.30 -16.61 -25.22
C LEU A 457 -4.22 -17.83 -24.30
N ALA A 458 -5.35 -18.50 -24.02
CA ALA A 458 -5.38 -19.70 -23.21
C ALA A 458 -4.65 -20.92 -23.83
N ARG A 459 -4.34 -20.90 -25.12
CA ARG A 459 -3.53 -21.94 -25.76
C ARG A 459 -2.04 -21.76 -25.52
N GLU A 460 -1.64 -20.55 -25.22
CA GLU A 460 -0.24 -20.19 -25.00
C GLU A 460 0.09 -19.99 -23.51
N ALA A 461 -0.87 -19.56 -22.69
CA ALA A 461 -0.68 -19.31 -21.26
C ALA A 461 -0.92 -20.59 -20.43
N ASP A 462 -0.16 -20.75 -19.35
CA ASP A 462 -0.35 -21.85 -18.42
C ASP A 462 -1.49 -21.58 -17.42
N PHE A 463 -1.79 -20.30 -17.16
CA PHE A 463 -2.92 -19.86 -16.33
C PHE A 463 -3.35 -18.43 -16.68
N PHE A 464 -4.54 -18.05 -16.22
CA PHE A 464 -5.02 -16.66 -16.26
C PHE A 464 -5.11 -16.05 -14.87
N SER A 465 -4.86 -14.74 -14.79
CA SER A 465 -5.17 -13.90 -13.64
C SER A 465 -6.04 -12.74 -14.09
N LEU A 466 -7.22 -12.57 -13.48
CA LEU A 466 -8.12 -11.46 -13.78
C LEU A 466 -7.72 -10.22 -12.96
N GLY A 467 -7.17 -9.22 -13.63
CA GLY A 467 -6.87 -7.89 -13.09
C GLY A 467 -8.11 -6.99 -13.13
N THR A 468 -9.08 -7.22 -12.22
CA THR A 468 -10.40 -6.58 -12.31
C THR A 468 -10.38 -5.06 -12.20
N ASN A 469 -9.35 -4.47 -11.58
CA ASN A 469 -9.22 -3.01 -11.46
C ASN A 469 -8.95 -2.38 -12.83
N ASP A 470 -7.88 -2.81 -13.51
CA ASP A 470 -7.52 -2.29 -14.83
C ASP A 470 -8.52 -2.76 -15.90
N LEU A 471 -9.12 -3.95 -15.74
CA LEU A 471 -10.23 -4.39 -16.60
C LEU A 471 -11.43 -3.43 -16.51
N THR A 472 -11.85 -3.06 -15.29
CA THR A 472 -12.96 -2.13 -15.10
C THR A 472 -12.65 -0.77 -15.71
N GLN A 473 -11.46 -0.21 -15.42
CA GLN A 473 -10.98 1.05 -15.96
C GLN A 473 -11.00 1.05 -17.50
N SER A 474 -10.45 0.00 -18.10
CA SER A 474 -10.32 -0.12 -19.54
C SER A 474 -11.67 -0.39 -20.24
N MET A 475 -12.52 -1.24 -19.64
CA MET A 475 -13.86 -1.55 -20.19
C MET A 475 -14.79 -0.36 -20.17
N LEU A 476 -14.72 0.47 -19.13
CA LEU A 476 -15.57 1.64 -18.97
C LEU A 476 -14.93 2.93 -19.50
N ALA A 477 -13.66 2.87 -19.93
CA ALA A 477 -12.86 4.03 -20.34
C ALA A 477 -12.85 5.15 -19.27
N VAL A 478 -12.70 4.78 -18.00
CA VAL A 478 -12.74 5.67 -16.84
C VAL A 478 -11.41 5.58 -16.10
N ASP A 479 -10.76 6.72 -15.91
CA ASP A 479 -9.59 6.83 -15.04
C ASP A 479 -10.05 6.87 -13.57
N ARG A 480 -9.75 5.80 -12.81
CA ARG A 480 -10.10 5.69 -11.37
C ARG A 480 -9.39 6.71 -10.49
N GLY A 481 -8.26 7.26 -10.96
CA GLY A 481 -7.51 8.31 -10.27
C GLY A 481 -8.03 9.73 -10.50
N ASN A 482 -8.94 9.91 -11.46
CA ASN A 482 -9.48 11.22 -11.81
C ASN A 482 -10.78 11.49 -11.05
N GLU A 483 -10.75 12.43 -10.11
CA GLU A 483 -11.87 12.80 -9.24
C GLU A 483 -13.15 13.21 -10.01
N ASN A 484 -13.02 13.71 -11.25
CA ASN A 484 -14.17 14.14 -12.04
C ASN A 484 -14.98 12.98 -12.65
N VAL A 485 -14.39 11.79 -12.77
CA VAL A 485 -15.02 10.64 -13.44
C VAL A 485 -14.97 9.35 -12.64
N ASN A 486 -14.26 9.29 -11.52
CA ASN A 486 -14.10 8.08 -10.72
C ASN A 486 -15.43 7.50 -10.20
N ALA A 487 -16.48 8.33 -10.06
CA ALA A 487 -17.82 7.88 -9.72
C ALA A 487 -18.45 6.95 -10.79
N LEU A 488 -17.88 6.92 -12.00
CA LEU A 488 -18.29 6.01 -13.07
C LEU A 488 -17.55 4.68 -13.04
N PHE A 489 -16.51 4.57 -12.20
CA PHE A 489 -15.75 3.33 -12.02
C PHE A 489 -16.54 2.35 -11.15
N ASP A 490 -17.16 1.36 -11.78
CA ASP A 490 -17.98 0.38 -11.07
C ASP A 490 -17.66 -1.05 -11.53
N PRO A 491 -16.97 -1.86 -10.71
CA PRO A 491 -16.67 -3.26 -11.03
C PRO A 491 -17.92 -4.15 -11.20
N MET A 492 -19.07 -3.71 -10.66
CA MET A 492 -20.35 -4.41 -10.83
C MET A 492 -21.11 -3.99 -12.09
N HIS A 493 -20.50 -3.19 -12.95
CA HIS A 493 -21.10 -2.81 -14.22
C HIS A 493 -21.36 -4.06 -15.09
N PRO A 494 -22.57 -4.21 -15.69
CA PRO A 494 -22.93 -5.39 -16.48
C PRO A 494 -21.93 -5.75 -17.59
N ALA A 495 -21.28 -4.76 -18.22
CA ALA A 495 -20.24 -5.01 -19.22
C ALA A 495 -19.01 -5.70 -18.63
N VAL A 496 -18.59 -5.29 -17.42
CA VAL A 496 -17.45 -5.89 -16.72
C VAL A 496 -17.78 -7.32 -16.30
N LEU A 497 -18.95 -7.56 -15.72
CA LEU A 497 -19.39 -8.91 -15.32
C LEU A 497 -19.49 -9.87 -16.51
N ARG A 498 -19.99 -9.41 -17.65
CA ARG A 498 -20.04 -10.19 -18.90
C ARG A 498 -18.63 -10.50 -19.44
N ALA A 499 -17.72 -9.55 -19.36
CA ALA A 499 -16.32 -9.76 -19.74
C ALA A 499 -15.66 -10.82 -18.85
N ILE A 500 -15.83 -10.71 -17.52
CA ILE A 500 -15.34 -11.71 -16.56
C ILE A 500 -15.92 -13.10 -16.88
N LYS A 501 -17.22 -13.19 -17.10
CA LYS A 501 -17.88 -14.46 -17.48
C LYS A 501 -17.29 -15.05 -18.76
N TYR A 502 -17.07 -14.23 -19.77
CA TYR A 502 -16.51 -14.68 -21.05
C TYR A 502 -15.11 -15.28 -20.87
N VAL A 503 -14.25 -14.61 -20.08
CA VAL A 503 -12.89 -15.10 -19.80
C VAL A 503 -12.92 -16.38 -18.95
N ALA A 504 -13.78 -16.44 -17.92
CA ALA A 504 -13.93 -17.63 -17.09
C ALA A 504 -14.37 -18.85 -17.94
N ASP A 505 -15.35 -18.65 -18.83
CA ASP A 505 -15.79 -19.71 -19.74
C ASP A 505 -14.71 -20.15 -20.73
N ALA A 506 -13.89 -19.21 -21.22
CA ALA A 506 -12.76 -19.53 -22.11
C ALA A 506 -11.71 -20.36 -21.37
N ALA A 507 -11.31 -19.95 -20.16
CA ALA A 507 -10.35 -20.69 -19.33
C ALA A 507 -10.85 -22.11 -19.01
N HIS A 508 -12.12 -22.27 -18.64
CA HIS A 508 -12.72 -23.58 -18.36
C HIS A 508 -12.77 -24.48 -19.60
N ARG A 509 -13.16 -23.93 -20.77
CA ARG A 509 -13.15 -24.70 -22.03
C ARG A 509 -11.75 -25.16 -22.41
N MET A 510 -10.76 -24.30 -22.19
CA MET A 510 -9.35 -24.60 -22.49
C MET A 510 -8.66 -25.39 -21.37
N ARG A 511 -9.33 -25.58 -20.23
CA ARG A 511 -8.83 -26.31 -19.03
C ARG A 511 -7.55 -25.72 -18.44
N ILE A 512 -7.42 -24.40 -18.47
CA ILE A 512 -6.33 -23.70 -17.76
C ILE A 512 -6.85 -23.12 -16.44
N PRO A 513 -6.01 -23.05 -15.40
CA PRO A 513 -6.34 -22.39 -14.15
C PRO A 513 -6.64 -20.90 -14.37
N ILE A 514 -7.59 -20.38 -13.58
CA ILE A 514 -7.92 -18.95 -13.57
C ILE A 514 -8.11 -18.49 -12.13
N ASN A 515 -7.46 -17.38 -11.77
CA ASN A 515 -7.66 -16.69 -10.50
C ASN A 515 -8.13 -15.25 -10.70
N VAL A 516 -8.59 -14.62 -9.63
CA VAL A 516 -8.92 -13.19 -9.58
C VAL A 516 -7.97 -12.51 -8.61
N CYS A 517 -7.29 -11.46 -9.01
CA CYS A 517 -6.35 -10.72 -8.17
C CYS A 517 -6.68 -9.23 -7.99
N GLY A 518 -7.76 -8.74 -8.59
CA GLY A 518 -8.24 -7.38 -8.39
C GLY A 518 -9.04 -7.22 -7.09
N GLU A 519 -9.36 -5.98 -6.74
CA GLU A 519 -10.08 -5.62 -5.50
C GLU A 519 -11.47 -6.26 -5.37
N MET A 520 -12.08 -6.69 -6.47
CA MET A 520 -13.33 -7.47 -6.44
C MET A 520 -13.23 -8.71 -5.53
N ALA A 521 -12.06 -9.34 -5.45
CA ALA A 521 -11.85 -10.51 -4.61
C ALA A 521 -11.90 -10.19 -3.09
N SER A 522 -11.77 -8.92 -2.71
CA SER A 522 -11.83 -8.46 -1.31
C SER A 522 -13.23 -8.05 -0.86
N ASN A 523 -14.18 -7.89 -1.79
CA ASN A 523 -15.51 -7.36 -1.52
C ASN A 523 -16.55 -8.49 -1.47
N PRO A 524 -17.25 -8.72 -0.35
CA PRO A 524 -18.20 -9.82 -0.21
C PRO A 524 -19.32 -9.85 -1.26
N ALA A 525 -19.89 -8.69 -1.62
CA ALA A 525 -20.96 -8.60 -2.63
C ALA A 525 -20.46 -9.05 -4.01
N GLN A 526 -19.24 -8.61 -4.36
CA GLN A 526 -18.61 -8.92 -5.63
C GLN A 526 -18.15 -10.39 -5.67
N VAL A 527 -17.63 -10.92 -4.55
CA VAL A 527 -17.21 -12.31 -4.44
C VAL A 527 -18.35 -13.28 -4.67
N ILE A 528 -19.57 -13.00 -4.20
CA ILE A 528 -20.75 -13.85 -4.50
C ILE A 528 -20.94 -13.97 -6.02
N VAL A 529 -20.82 -12.87 -6.75
CA VAL A 529 -20.96 -12.87 -8.20
C VAL A 529 -19.79 -13.63 -8.84
N LEU A 530 -18.54 -13.37 -8.40
CA LEU A 530 -17.36 -14.07 -8.92
C LEU A 530 -17.48 -15.60 -8.74
N LEU A 531 -17.89 -16.05 -7.56
CA LEU A 531 -18.14 -17.47 -7.28
C LEU A 531 -19.20 -18.05 -8.22
N GLY A 532 -20.31 -17.33 -8.41
CA GLY A 532 -21.38 -17.75 -9.31
C GLY A 532 -21.00 -17.73 -10.79
N LEU A 533 -20.03 -16.90 -11.19
CA LEU A 533 -19.43 -16.91 -12.53
C LEU A 533 -18.42 -18.05 -12.76
N GLY A 534 -18.18 -18.88 -11.75
CA GLY A 534 -17.31 -20.06 -11.86
C GLY A 534 -15.88 -19.87 -11.35
N LEU A 535 -15.54 -18.75 -10.74
CA LEU A 535 -14.21 -18.47 -10.22
C LEU A 535 -14.05 -19.05 -8.81
N ARG A 536 -12.98 -19.78 -8.57
CA ARG A 536 -12.72 -20.56 -7.33
C ARG A 536 -11.35 -20.27 -6.69
N ASP A 537 -10.54 -19.45 -7.33
CA ASP A 537 -9.23 -19.02 -6.82
C ASP A 537 -9.23 -17.49 -6.74
N LEU A 538 -9.24 -16.96 -5.51
CA LEU A 538 -9.44 -15.54 -5.21
C LEU A 538 -8.23 -15.03 -4.45
N SER A 539 -7.54 -14.05 -4.99
CA SER A 539 -6.41 -13.39 -4.37
C SER A 539 -6.78 -11.97 -3.95
N MET A 540 -6.58 -11.65 -2.69
CA MET A 540 -7.08 -10.44 -2.04
C MET A 540 -6.09 -9.88 -1.04
N THR A 541 -6.33 -8.68 -0.52
CA THR A 541 -5.58 -8.17 0.62
C THR A 541 -5.70 -9.15 1.80
N PRO A 542 -4.61 -9.48 2.52
CA PRO A 542 -4.64 -10.49 3.59
C PRO A 542 -5.75 -10.26 4.63
N ASN A 543 -6.02 -8.99 4.97
CA ASN A 543 -7.05 -8.62 5.94
C ASN A 543 -8.49 -8.93 5.50
N ALA A 544 -8.74 -9.15 4.21
CA ALA A 544 -10.06 -9.52 3.69
C ALA A 544 -10.33 -11.04 3.81
N ILE A 545 -9.29 -11.86 3.90
CA ILE A 545 -9.40 -13.34 3.90
C ILE A 545 -10.39 -13.87 4.93
N PRO A 546 -10.40 -13.44 6.21
CA PRO A 546 -11.34 -13.96 7.19
C PRO A 546 -12.81 -13.71 6.80
N THR A 547 -13.10 -12.50 6.35
CA THR A 547 -14.46 -12.12 5.93
C THR A 547 -14.93 -12.93 4.73
N ILE A 548 -14.06 -13.09 3.73
CA ILE A 548 -14.39 -13.87 2.53
C ILE A 548 -14.48 -15.36 2.87
N LYS A 549 -13.65 -15.88 3.77
CA LYS A 549 -13.74 -17.26 4.25
C LYS A 549 -15.11 -17.55 4.88
N ARG A 550 -15.60 -16.66 5.77
CA ARG A 550 -16.94 -16.79 6.35
C ARG A 550 -18.05 -16.74 5.29
N LEU A 551 -17.92 -15.83 4.33
CA LEU A 551 -18.88 -15.75 3.22
C LEU A 551 -18.93 -17.08 2.46
N VAL A 552 -17.78 -17.61 2.04
CA VAL A 552 -17.69 -18.91 1.33
C VAL A 552 -18.34 -20.02 2.16
N ARG A 553 -18.08 -20.07 3.46
CA ARG A 553 -18.63 -21.10 4.36
C ARG A 553 -20.13 -20.96 4.64
N SER A 554 -20.72 -19.81 4.33
CA SER A 554 -22.14 -19.52 4.54
C SER A 554 -22.99 -19.62 3.27
N ILE A 555 -22.42 -19.46 2.08
CA ILE A 555 -23.16 -19.46 0.82
C ILE A 555 -23.06 -20.80 0.09
N ARG A 556 -24.20 -21.32 -0.38
CA ARG A 556 -24.18 -22.46 -1.30
C ARG A 556 -23.77 -22.00 -2.69
N MET A 557 -22.93 -22.76 -3.37
CA MET A 557 -22.50 -22.46 -4.72
C MET A 557 -23.68 -22.30 -5.70
N SER A 558 -24.66 -23.19 -5.56
CA SER A 558 -25.90 -23.12 -6.37
C SER A 558 -26.69 -21.81 -6.18
N ALA A 559 -26.59 -21.18 -5.00
CA ALA A 559 -27.20 -19.85 -4.78
C ALA A 559 -26.37 -18.74 -5.45
N ALA A 560 -25.04 -18.80 -5.32
CA ALA A 560 -24.14 -17.86 -5.98
C ALA A 560 -24.31 -17.90 -7.51
N GLU A 561 -24.44 -19.10 -8.10
CA GLU A 561 -24.68 -19.28 -9.54
C GLU A 561 -26.01 -18.66 -9.98
N LYS A 562 -27.09 -18.82 -9.21
CA LYS A 562 -28.38 -18.16 -9.51
C LYS A 562 -28.25 -16.64 -9.49
N ILE A 563 -27.56 -16.10 -8.48
CA ILE A 563 -27.32 -14.66 -8.36
C ILE A 563 -26.52 -14.15 -9.56
N ALA A 564 -25.40 -14.77 -9.87
CA ALA A 564 -24.53 -14.35 -10.97
C ALA A 564 -25.24 -14.45 -12.34
N ASN A 565 -25.95 -15.55 -12.60
CA ASN A 565 -26.67 -15.74 -13.85
C ASN A 565 -27.78 -14.69 -14.05
N HIS A 566 -28.39 -14.19 -12.98
CA HIS A 566 -29.33 -13.09 -13.07
C HIS A 566 -28.61 -11.75 -13.26
N THR A 567 -27.53 -11.47 -12.53
CA THR A 567 -26.82 -10.18 -12.63
C THR A 567 -26.31 -9.89 -14.03
N ILE A 568 -25.81 -10.90 -14.77
CA ILE A 568 -25.34 -10.70 -16.15
C ILE A 568 -26.46 -10.39 -17.14
N THR A 569 -27.73 -10.60 -16.79
CA THR A 569 -28.89 -10.22 -17.62
C THR A 569 -29.34 -8.78 -17.39
N LEU A 570 -28.97 -8.18 -16.26
CA LEU A 570 -29.33 -6.81 -15.92
C LEU A 570 -28.61 -5.80 -16.83
N THR A 571 -29.14 -4.58 -16.87
CA THR A 571 -28.70 -3.57 -17.84
C THR A 571 -27.97 -2.39 -17.20
N THR A 572 -28.18 -2.15 -15.91
CA THR A 572 -27.56 -1.04 -15.19
C THR A 572 -26.83 -1.50 -13.93
N PRO A 573 -25.74 -0.81 -13.53
CA PRO A 573 -25.07 -1.08 -12.27
C PRO A 573 -26.00 -1.00 -11.06
N ALA A 574 -26.89 -0.01 -11.02
CA ALA A 574 -27.84 0.18 -9.93
C ALA A 574 -28.79 -1.01 -9.75
N GLU A 575 -29.23 -1.65 -10.82
CA GLU A 575 -30.02 -2.89 -10.76
C GLU A 575 -29.19 -4.04 -10.19
N VAL A 576 -27.93 -4.18 -10.63
CA VAL A 576 -27.01 -5.22 -10.13
C VAL A 576 -26.78 -5.04 -8.64
N HIS A 577 -26.40 -3.84 -8.19
CA HIS A 577 -26.18 -3.56 -6.77
C HIS A 577 -27.42 -3.85 -5.93
N ARG A 578 -28.58 -3.37 -6.35
CA ARG A 578 -29.84 -3.61 -5.61
C ARG A 578 -30.14 -5.11 -5.50
N TYR A 579 -29.97 -5.84 -6.58
CA TYR A 579 -30.25 -7.27 -6.61
C TYR A 579 -29.28 -8.06 -5.70
N VAL A 580 -27.99 -7.80 -5.82
CA VAL A 580 -26.97 -8.51 -5.00
C VAL A 580 -27.12 -8.16 -3.53
N ASN A 581 -27.30 -6.89 -3.18
CA ASN A 581 -27.47 -6.45 -1.78
C ASN A 581 -28.72 -7.04 -1.12
N ALA A 582 -29.83 -7.18 -1.86
CA ALA A 582 -31.02 -7.85 -1.33
C ALA A 582 -30.73 -9.30 -0.92
N HIS A 583 -29.97 -10.06 -1.73
CA HIS A 583 -29.61 -11.44 -1.43
C HIS A 583 -28.54 -11.57 -0.31
N LEU A 584 -27.66 -10.57 -0.19
CA LEU A 584 -26.72 -10.49 0.93
C LEU A 584 -27.43 -10.29 2.26
N SER A 585 -28.47 -9.44 2.30
CA SER A 585 -29.26 -9.20 3.51
C SER A 585 -29.94 -10.47 4.00
N ASP A 586 -30.35 -11.34 3.07
CA ASP A 586 -30.98 -12.64 3.38
C ASP A 586 -29.97 -13.67 3.94
N LEU A 587 -28.67 -13.55 3.64
CA LEU A 587 -27.60 -14.42 4.16
C LEU A 587 -27.22 -14.11 5.62
N GLY A 588 -27.81 -13.07 6.20
CA GLY A 588 -27.81 -12.78 7.63
C GLY A 588 -26.91 -11.63 8.06
N THR A 589 -27.41 -10.91 9.05
CA THR A 589 -26.78 -9.76 9.73
C THR A 589 -25.38 -10.00 10.28
N GLN A 590 -24.91 -11.23 10.36
CA GLN A 590 -23.56 -11.58 10.84
C GLN A 590 -22.44 -11.23 9.83
N LEU A 591 -22.76 -11.22 8.52
CA LEU A 591 -21.81 -10.79 7.49
C LEU A 591 -21.78 -9.27 7.32
N LEU A 592 -22.89 -8.60 7.61
CA LEU A 592 -23.09 -7.14 7.43
C LEU A 592 -22.39 -6.29 8.49
N SER A 593 -21.89 -6.87 9.57
CA SER A 593 -21.12 -6.17 10.60
C SER A 593 -19.62 -6.00 10.25
N SER A 594 -19.22 -6.34 9.03
CA SER A 594 -17.85 -6.11 8.56
C SER A 594 -17.70 -4.65 8.13
N PRO A 595 -16.59 -3.99 8.50
CA PRO A 595 -16.27 -2.61 8.07
C PRO A 595 -16.28 -2.37 6.55
N TYR A 596 -16.14 -3.43 5.76
CA TYR A 596 -16.22 -3.38 4.30
C TYR A 596 -17.64 -3.09 3.76
N PHE A 597 -18.69 -3.30 4.57
CA PHE A 597 -20.07 -3.04 4.13
C PHE A 597 -20.52 -1.60 4.34
N ASP A 598 -20.02 -0.94 5.38
CA ASP A 598 -20.44 0.43 5.71
C ASP A 598 -19.95 1.47 4.67
N GLN A 599 -18.89 1.18 3.92
CA GLN A 599 -18.40 2.05 2.85
C GLN A 599 -19.26 2.05 1.57
N MET A 600 -20.18 1.10 1.41
CA MET A 600 -20.99 0.95 0.19
C MET A 600 -22.45 1.40 0.37
N ALA A 601 -22.86 1.77 1.58
CA ALA A 601 -24.24 2.22 1.88
C ALA A 601 -24.40 3.76 1.87
N GLY A 602 -23.34 4.51 1.66
CA GLY A 602 -23.29 5.96 1.45
C GLY A 602 -22.81 6.24 0.04
#